data_d824aad07d30bec22fe4cb0399e9c054
#
_entry.id   d824aad07d30bec22fe4cb0399e9c054
#
_cell.length_a   1.000
_cell.length_b   1.000
_cell.length_c   1.000
_cell.angle_alpha   90.00
_cell.angle_beta   90.00
_cell.angle_gamma   90.00
#
_symmetry.space_group_name_H-M   'P 1'
#
loop_
_entity.id
_entity.type
_entity.pdbx_description
1 polymer ?
#
loop_
_entity_poly.entity_id
_entity_poly.type
_entity_poly.pdbx_seq_one_letter_code
_entity_poly.pdbx_strand_id
1 'polypeptide(L)'
;TIDAYKALDVLSKDQRIDKNKIILMGWSYGGIVTNNAHQKFFIDKIKPENEFQAFISYYPFCSLVKQDIGTSDKPLTIIIGKKDRMCPYELCQDYIDIVSKDSPGSKIHIYEDSYHRFDFNLLPKALNIGRAEKWNEDYVQDVIKNRKRYDIGQSHKDIMGPNGWSYISLLSEKERNKILDPFREDENYIGYNEEADKQAREIVSKIISQL
;
A
#
# COMPACT_ATOMS: atom_id res chain seq x y z
N THR A 1 7.35 8.73 -2.40
CA THR A 1 7.62 8.90 -0.95
C THR A 1 8.32 10.23 -0.67
N ILE A 2 9.45 10.55 -1.33
CA ILE A 2 10.17 11.81 -1.13
C ILE A 2 9.26 13.03 -1.37
N ASP A 3 8.50 13.03 -2.46
CA ASP A 3 7.62 14.17 -2.79
C ASP A 3 6.49 14.36 -1.78
N ALA A 4 6.00 13.27 -1.15
CA ALA A 4 5.02 13.37 -0.08
C ALA A 4 5.59 14.13 1.14
N TYR A 5 6.82 13.83 1.54
CA TYR A 5 7.48 14.58 2.63
C TYR A 5 7.85 16.01 2.27
N LYS A 6 8.26 16.27 1.02
CA LYS A 6 8.46 17.65 0.55
C LYS A 6 7.16 18.45 0.56
N ALA A 7 6.04 17.83 0.16
CA ALA A 7 4.73 18.46 0.25
C ALA A 7 4.34 18.74 1.70
N LEU A 8 4.60 17.81 2.64
CA LEU A 8 4.39 18.01 4.06
C LEU A 8 5.16 19.25 4.57
N ASP A 9 6.44 19.38 4.25
CA ASP A 9 7.29 20.49 4.69
C ASP A 9 6.81 21.83 4.12
N VAL A 10 6.28 21.84 2.90
CA VAL A 10 5.67 23.04 2.28
C VAL A 10 4.37 23.41 3.01
N LEU A 11 3.47 22.43 3.21
CA LEU A 11 2.19 22.64 3.88
C LEU A 11 2.38 23.09 5.34
N SER A 12 3.36 22.55 6.03
CA SER A 12 3.66 22.90 7.43
C SER A 12 4.14 24.33 7.63
N LYS A 13 4.56 25.01 6.56
CA LYS A 13 4.95 26.42 6.57
C LYS A 13 3.78 27.39 6.29
N ASP A 14 2.64 26.86 5.84
CA ASP A 14 1.44 27.66 5.58
C ASP A 14 0.67 27.90 6.89
N GLN A 15 0.53 29.17 7.30
CA GLN A 15 -0.14 29.56 8.55
C GLN A 15 -1.63 29.19 8.61
N ARG A 16 -2.24 28.83 7.49
CA ARG A 16 -3.64 28.36 7.42
C ARG A 16 -3.79 26.90 7.77
N ILE A 17 -2.69 26.15 7.86
CA ILE A 17 -2.65 24.70 8.06
C ILE A 17 -2.10 24.39 9.45
N ASP A 18 -2.85 23.61 10.22
CA ASP A 18 -2.33 23.04 11.44
C ASP A 18 -1.38 21.88 11.11
N LYS A 19 -0.09 22.11 11.25
CA LYS A 19 0.94 21.12 10.94
C LYS A 19 0.86 19.86 11.80
N ASN A 20 0.19 19.92 12.95
CA ASN A 20 -0.02 18.79 13.84
C ASN A 20 -1.25 17.94 13.45
N LYS A 21 -1.92 18.27 12.35
CA LYS A 21 -3.12 17.60 11.85
C LYS A 21 -3.02 17.17 10.39
N ILE A 22 -1.81 17.06 9.85
CA ILE A 22 -1.60 16.64 8.46
C ILE A 22 -1.51 15.12 8.41
N ILE A 23 -2.35 14.52 7.57
CA ILE A 23 -2.35 13.09 7.28
C ILE A 23 -1.86 12.81 5.86
N LEU A 24 -1.30 11.62 5.64
CA LEU A 24 -1.00 11.12 4.30
C LEU A 24 -2.00 10.05 3.92
N MET A 25 -2.71 10.26 2.81
CA MET A 25 -3.67 9.31 2.28
C MET A 25 -3.36 9.00 0.82
N GLY A 26 -3.45 7.72 0.44
CA GLY A 26 -3.17 7.29 -0.93
C GLY A 26 -3.92 6.04 -1.35
N TRP A 27 -4.17 5.92 -2.67
CA TRP A 27 -4.91 4.84 -3.31
C TRP A 27 -3.99 4.03 -4.22
N SER A 28 -4.11 2.71 -4.20
CA SER A 28 -3.35 1.79 -5.06
C SER A 28 -1.84 2.09 -4.96
N TYR A 29 -1.21 2.55 -6.03
CA TYR A 29 0.19 2.99 -6.00
C TYR A 29 0.44 4.11 -4.99
N GLY A 30 -0.51 5.05 -4.83
CA GLY A 30 -0.48 6.06 -3.78
C GLY A 30 -0.52 5.45 -2.38
N GLY A 31 -1.24 4.35 -2.20
CA GLY A 31 -1.24 3.55 -0.97
C GLY A 31 0.14 2.93 -0.68
N ILE A 32 0.86 2.45 -1.71
CA ILE A 32 2.25 2.00 -1.57
C ILE A 32 3.15 3.14 -1.11
N VAL A 33 2.97 4.34 -1.68
CA VAL A 33 3.72 5.53 -1.25
C VAL A 33 3.45 5.86 0.21
N THR A 34 2.19 5.74 0.66
CA THR A 34 1.78 5.95 2.06
C THR A 34 2.43 4.92 2.99
N ASN A 35 2.39 3.63 2.63
CA ASN A 35 3.05 2.58 3.41
C ASN A 35 4.58 2.79 3.49
N ASN A 36 5.20 3.18 2.39
CA ASN A 36 6.63 3.50 2.38
C ASN A 36 6.96 4.72 3.24
N ALA A 37 6.12 5.76 3.21
CA ALA A 37 6.30 6.94 4.05
C ALA A 37 6.17 6.62 5.54
N HIS A 38 5.38 5.61 5.91
CA HIS A 38 5.25 5.13 7.27
C HIS A 38 6.50 4.38 7.78
N GLN A 39 7.35 3.85 6.90
CA GLN A 39 8.54 3.07 7.29
C GLN A 39 9.71 3.98 7.70
N LYS A 40 10.31 3.68 8.84
CA LYS A 40 11.45 4.40 9.40
C LYS A 40 12.64 4.47 8.44
N PHE A 41 12.85 3.43 7.63
CA PHE A 41 13.87 3.43 6.58
C PHE A 41 13.80 4.66 5.64
N PHE A 42 12.60 5.05 5.21
CA PHE A 42 12.42 6.22 4.36
C PHE A 42 12.51 7.51 5.17
N ILE A 43 11.94 7.52 6.38
CA ILE A 43 12.01 8.68 7.29
C ILE A 43 13.47 9.03 7.59
N ASP A 44 14.28 8.05 7.98
CA ASP A 44 15.69 8.25 8.34
C ASP A 44 16.55 8.71 7.13
N LYS A 45 16.18 8.31 5.92
CA LYS A 45 16.88 8.75 4.68
C LYS A 45 16.45 10.13 4.22
N ILE A 46 15.16 10.44 4.31
CA ILE A 46 14.59 11.71 3.85
C ILE A 46 14.85 12.81 4.88
N LYS A 47 14.82 12.48 6.17
CA LYS A 47 14.97 13.41 7.30
C LYS A 47 14.03 14.61 7.19
N PRO A 48 12.70 14.38 7.12
CA PRO A 48 11.73 15.47 6.98
C PRO A 48 11.77 16.39 8.22
N GLU A 49 11.44 17.66 8.03
CA GLU A 49 11.33 18.63 9.13
C GLU A 49 10.07 18.44 9.97
N ASN A 50 9.06 17.78 9.41
CA ASN A 50 7.74 17.56 10.02
C ASN A 50 7.29 16.11 9.85
N GLU A 51 6.26 15.70 10.61
CA GLU A 51 5.71 14.35 10.60
C GLU A 51 4.24 14.34 10.21
N PHE A 52 3.82 13.32 9.46
CA PHE A 52 2.42 13.01 9.28
C PHE A 52 1.84 12.47 10.60
N GLN A 53 0.62 12.86 10.93
CA GLN A 53 -0.04 12.44 12.19
C GLN A 53 -0.84 11.15 12.06
N ALA A 54 -1.19 10.75 10.83
CA ALA A 54 -1.78 9.47 10.51
C ALA A 54 -1.50 9.11 9.04
N PHE A 55 -1.61 7.82 8.74
CA PHE A 55 -1.42 7.26 7.41
C PHE A 55 -2.64 6.43 7.03
N ILE A 56 -3.18 6.64 5.82
CA ILE A 56 -4.35 5.92 5.32
C ILE A 56 -4.05 5.39 3.93
N SER A 57 -4.09 4.08 3.77
CA SER A 57 -3.79 3.40 2.50
C SER A 57 -5.02 2.64 1.99
N TYR A 58 -5.50 3.02 0.83
CA TYR A 58 -6.53 2.28 0.11
C TYR A 58 -5.91 1.27 -0.83
N TYR A 59 -6.24 0.01 -0.64
CA TYR A 59 -5.82 -1.15 -1.45
C TYR A 59 -4.36 -1.07 -1.94
N PRO A 60 -3.39 -0.90 -1.02
CA PRO A 60 -1.98 -0.88 -1.36
C PRO A 60 -1.47 -2.30 -1.67
N PHE A 61 -0.41 -2.40 -2.48
CA PHE A 61 0.33 -3.64 -2.57
C PHE A 61 1.37 -3.72 -1.45
N CYS A 62 1.17 -4.63 -0.49
CA CYS A 62 1.93 -4.70 0.76
C CYS A 62 3.13 -5.68 0.73
N SER A 63 3.78 -5.88 -0.41
CA SER A 63 4.89 -6.82 -0.54
C SER A 63 6.21 -6.33 0.07
N LEU A 64 6.39 -5.01 0.12
CA LEU A 64 7.67 -4.39 0.49
C LEU A 64 7.69 -4.00 1.97
N VAL A 65 8.11 -4.92 2.82
CA VAL A 65 8.38 -4.65 4.23
C VAL A 65 9.69 -5.26 4.63
N LYS A 66 10.55 -4.47 5.20
CA LYS A 66 11.64 -4.97 6.03
C LYS A 66 11.13 -5.24 7.45
N GLN A 67 11.24 -6.46 7.92
CA GLN A 67 10.83 -6.81 9.29
C GLN A 67 11.64 -6.07 10.36
N ASP A 68 12.82 -5.57 10.03
CA ASP A 68 13.79 -5.03 11.00
C ASP A 68 13.93 -3.49 10.91
N ILE A 69 13.09 -2.78 10.17
CA ILE A 69 13.33 -1.33 9.92
C ILE A 69 12.59 -0.41 10.88
N GLY A 70 11.62 -0.95 11.61
CA GLY A 70 10.72 -0.11 12.39
C GLY A 70 9.81 0.78 11.52
N THR A 71 8.88 1.42 12.16
CA THR A 71 7.92 2.31 11.52
C THR A 71 7.79 3.61 12.30
N SER A 72 7.05 4.58 11.75
CA SER A 72 6.54 5.70 12.51
C SER A 72 5.71 5.19 13.69
N ASP A 73 5.68 5.93 14.78
CA ASP A 73 4.77 5.69 15.92
C ASP A 73 3.32 6.13 15.62
N LYS A 74 3.09 6.81 14.49
CA LYS A 74 1.77 7.28 14.07
C LYS A 74 0.99 6.14 13.42
N PRO A 75 -0.35 6.06 13.65
CA PRO A 75 -1.15 4.94 13.18
C PRO A 75 -1.25 4.87 11.65
N LEU A 76 -1.19 3.65 11.12
CA LEU A 76 -1.49 3.32 9.75
C LEU A 76 -2.83 2.59 9.66
N THR A 77 -3.74 3.09 8.84
CA THR A 77 -5.00 2.41 8.51
C THR A 77 -4.95 1.93 7.07
N ILE A 78 -5.08 0.61 6.86
CA ILE A 78 -5.24 0.01 5.53
C ILE A 78 -6.69 -0.33 5.31
N ILE A 79 -7.21 -0.01 4.13
CA ILE A 79 -8.59 -0.22 3.72
C ILE A 79 -8.56 -0.98 2.39
N ILE A 80 -9.08 -2.22 2.34
CA ILE A 80 -8.86 -3.11 1.19
C ILE A 80 -10.03 -4.06 0.97
N GLY A 81 -10.24 -4.44 -0.29
CA GLY A 81 -11.23 -5.44 -0.67
C GLY A 81 -10.65 -6.86 -0.60
N LYS A 82 -11.43 -7.82 -0.13
CA LYS A 82 -11.00 -9.23 -0.06
C LYS A 82 -10.89 -9.88 -1.44
N LYS A 83 -11.68 -9.42 -2.40
CA LYS A 83 -11.64 -9.89 -3.79
C LYS A 83 -10.59 -9.18 -4.64
N ASP A 84 -9.80 -8.28 -4.05
CA ASP A 84 -8.70 -7.60 -4.75
C ASP A 84 -7.52 -8.56 -4.94
N ARG A 85 -7.33 -9.03 -6.17
CA ARG A 85 -6.22 -9.90 -6.53
C ARG A 85 -5.04 -9.15 -7.14
N MET A 86 -5.21 -7.85 -7.43
CA MET A 86 -4.08 -6.96 -7.79
C MET A 86 -3.24 -6.63 -6.57
N CYS A 87 -3.92 -6.44 -5.45
CA CYS A 87 -3.30 -6.13 -4.15
C CYS A 87 -3.87 -7.10 -3.10
N PRO A 88 -3.35 -8.34 -2.98
CA PRO A 88 -3.87 -9.33 -2.07
C PRO A 88 -3.89 -8.84 -0.62
N TYR A 89 -5.06 -8.92 0.03
CA TYR A 89 -5.24 -8.43 1.40
C TYR A 89 -4.38 -9.19 2.41
N GLU A 90 -4.07 -10.46 2.13
CA GLU A 90 -3.24 -11.30 2.97
C GLU A 90 -1.85 -10.70 3.20
N LEU A 91 -1.28 -10.10 2.14
CA LEU A 91 0.00 -9.38 2.25
C LEU A 91 -0.12 -8.16 3.16
N CYS A 92 -1.27 -7.48 3.13
CA CYS A 92 -1.50 -6.30 3.96
C CYS A 92 -1.85 -6.67 5.39
N GLN A 93 -2.52 -7.80 5.62
CA GLN A 93 -2.75 -8.33 6.97
C GLN A 93 -1.42 -8.65 7.65
N ASP A 94 -0.56 -9.42 6.98
CA ASP A 94 0.78 -9.73 7.51
C ASP A 94 1.63 -8.46 7.71
N TYR A 95 1.47 -7.44 6.84
CA TYR A 95 2.12 -6.15 7.01
C TYR A 95 1.67 -5.43 8.29
N ILE A 96 0.37 -5.35 8.52
CA ILE A 96 -0.18 -4.71 9.74
C ILE A 96 0.28 -5.46 11.00
N ASP A 97 0.33 -6.79 10.98
CA ASP A 97 0.80 -7.59 12.11
C ASP A 97 2.27 -7.30 12.48
N ILE A 98 3.07 -6.90 11.48
CA ILE A 98 4.45 -6.45 11.70
C ILE A 98 4.49 -5.03 12.26
N VAL A 99 3.85 -4.07 11.58
CA VAL A 99 4.01 -2.65 11.90
C VAL A 99 3.27 -2.20 13.15
N SER A 100 2.21 -2.90 13.53
CA SER A 100 1.44 -2.60 14.76
C SER A 100 2.25 -2.73 16.04
N LYS A 101 3.40 -3.41 15.99
CA LYS A 101 4.32 -3.54 17.13
C LYS A 101 4.98 -2.21 17.48
N ASP A 102 5.32 -1.42 16.47
CA ASP A 102 5.99 -0.13 16.63
C ASP A 102 5.00 1.04 16.53
N SER A 103 3.84 0.81 15.89
CA SER A 103 2.81 1.81 15.62
C SER A 103 1.47 1.36 16.21
N PRO A 104 1.26 1.55 17.52
CA PRO A 104 0.01 1.21 18.18
C PRO A 104 -1.19 1.92 17.55
N GLY A 105 -2.29 1.19 17.33
CA GLY A 105 -3.48 1.70 16.66
C GLY A 105 -3.49 1.51 15.15
N SER A 106 -2.40 0.99 14.55
CA SER A 106 -2.40 0.55 13.15
C SER A 106 -3.34 -0.63 12.97
N LYS A 107 -4.11 -0.62 11.87
CA LYS A 107 -5.14 -1.63 11.61
C LYS A 107 -5.47 -1.76 10.13
N ILE A 108 -6.13 -2.86 9.79
CA ILE A 108 -6.66 -3.14 8.48
C ILE A 108 -8.18 -3.31 8.52
N HIS A 109 -8.87 -2.76 7.53
CA HIS A 109 -10.29 -2.98 7.27
C HIS A 109 -10.43 -3.73 5.96
N ILE A 110 -10.99 -4.94 6.02
CA ILE A 110 -11.15 -5.85 4.88
C ILE A 110 -12.63 -5.94 4.55
N TYR A 111 -12.99 -5.66 3.29
CA TYR A 111 -14.37 -5.73 2.80
C TYR A 111 -14.56 -6.98 1.94
N GLU A 112 -15.37 -7.93 2.41
CA GLU A 112 -15.55 -9.28 1.83
C GLU A 112 -15.88 -9.29 0.33
N ASP A 113 -16.81 -8.42 -0.10
CA ASP A 113 -17.33 -8.38 -1.46
C ASP A 113 -16.76 -7.25 -2.33
N SER A 114 -15.54 -6.80 -2.02
CA SER A 114 -14.96 -5.66 -2.69
C SER A 114 -13.73 -6.04 -3.51
N TYR A 115 -13.67 -5.51 -4.73
CA TYR A 115 -12.55 -5.58 -5.65
C TYR A 115 -11.62 -4.39 -5.50
N HIS A 116 -10.54 -4.34 -6.27
CA HIS A 116 -9.72 -3.15 -6.43
C HIS A 116 -10.57 -1.95 -6.89
N ARG A 117 -10.31 -0.74 -6.35
CA ARG A 117 -11.06 0.49 -6.65
C ARG A 117 -12.54 0.45 -6.24
N PHE A 118 -12.85 -0.23 -5.15
CA PHE A 118 -14.23 -0.36 -4.67
C PHE A 118 -14.89 0.98 -4.26
N ASP A 119 -14.11 2.02 -4.07
CA ASP A 119 -14.52 3.39 -3.72
C ASP A 119 -14.72 4.31 -4.95
N PHE A 120 -14.55 3.80 -6.17
CA PHE A 120 -14.71 4.59 -7.39
C PHE A 120 -16.09 4.39 -8.00
N ASN A 121 -17.03 5.28 -7.68
CA ASN A 121 -18.45 5.19 -8.00
C ASN A 121 -18.82 5.28 -9.49
N LEU A 122 -17.86 5.53 -10.37
CA LEU A 122 -18.07 5.47 -11.82
C LEU A 122 -17.86 4.05 -12.38
N LEU A 123 -17.39 3.11 -11.59
CA LEU A 123 -17.26 1.72 -11.99
C LEU A 123 -18.55 0.94 -11.76
N PRO A 124 -18.85 -0.09 -12.58
CA PRO A 124 -19.87 -1.09 -12.26
C PRO A 124 -19.44 -1.91 -11.04
N LYS A 125 -20.33 -2.75 -10.50
CA LYS A 125 -20.04 -3.64 -9.36
C LYS A 125 -18.87 -4.59 -9.61
N ALA A 126 -18.69 -5.04 -10.85
CA ALA A 126 -17.55 -5.84 -11.28
C ALA A 126 -17.29 -5.55 -12.76
N LEU A 127 -16.07 -5.16 -13.07
CA LEU A 127 -15.56 -4.94 -14.42
C LEU A 127 -14.34 -5.84 -14.61
N ASN A 128 -14.45 -6.78 -15.55
CA ASN A 128 -13.29 -7.57 -15.97
C ASN A 128 -12.36 -6.68 -16.79
N ILE A 129 -11.15 -6.48 -16.32
CA ILE A 129 -10.11 -5.70 -17.01
C ILE A 129 -9.12 -6.58 -17.78
N GLY A 130 -9.45 -7.88 -17.92
CA GLY A 130 -8.63 -8.82 -18.62
C GLY A 130 -7.36 -9.22 -17.85
N ARG A 131 -6.34 -9.62 -18.60
CA ARG A 131 -5.06 -10.08 -18.06
C ARG A 131 -4.30 -8.91 -17.42
N ALA A 132 -4.50 -8.74 -16.15
CA ALA A 132 -3.71 -7.84 -15.31
C ALA A 132 -2.81 -8.66 -14.37
N GLU A 133 -1.92 -8.00 -13.66
CA GLU A 133 -1.14 -8.66 -12.61
C GLU A 133 -2.10 -9.13 -11.52
N LYS A 134 -2.37 -10.42 -11.52
CA LYS A 134 -3.17 -11.12 -10.51
C LYS A 134 -2.25 -12.11 -9.83
N TRP A 135 -2.00 -11.87 -8.58
CA TRP A 135 -1.11 -12.70 -7.80
C TRP A 135 -1.85 -13.94 -7.32
N ASN A 136 -1.37 -15.12 -7.69
CA ASN A 136 -1.91 -16.38 -7.20
C ASN A 136 -1.53 -16.60 -5.73
N GLU A 137 -2.19 -17.57 -5.11
CA GLU A 137 -2.02 -17.85 -3.69
C GLU A 137 -0.59 -18.33 -3.37
N ASP A 138 0.02 -19.10 -4.25
CA ASP A 138 1.39 -19.58 -4.07
C ASP A 138 2.40 -18.43 -3.98
N TYR A 139 2.24 -17.41 -4.83
CA TYR A 139 3.06 -16.21 -4.76
C TYR A 139 2.86 -15.46 -3.44
N VAL A 140 1.60 -15.28 -3.04
CA VAL A 140 1.26 -14.59 -1.78
C VAL A 140 1.90 -15.29 -0.59
N GLN A 141 1.78 -16.62 -0.52
CA GLN A 141 2.37 -17.42 0.56
C GLN A 141 3.90 -17.40 0.52
N ASP A 142 4.51 -17.44 -0.67
CA ASP A 142 5.97 -17.32 -0.79
C ASP A 142 6.46 -15.95 -0.30
N VAL A 143 5.78 -14.88 -0.64
CA VAL A 143 6.12 -13.52 -0.15
C VAL A 143 6.02 -13.45 1.37
N ILE A 144 4.93 -13.91 1.97
CA ILE A 144 4.73 -13.90 3.42
C ILE A 144 5.84 -14.72 4.12
N LYS A 145 6.06 -15.95 3.65
CA LYS A 145 7.06 -16.86 4.21
C LYS A 145 8.49 -16.34 4.09
N ASN A 146 8.78 -15.66 3.00
CA ASN A 146 10.14 -15.25 2.63
C ASN A 146 10.33 -13.73 2.70
N ARG A 147 9.51 -12.96 3.44
CA ARG A 147 9.64 -11.49 3.52
C ARG A 147 11.06 -11.01 3.83
N LYS A 148 11.80 -11.73 4.66
CA LYS A 148 13.22 -11.44 4.93
C LYS A 148 14.09 -11.58 3.67
N ARG A 149 13.71 -12.48 2.75
CA ARG A 149 14.40 -12.72 1.47
C ARG A 149 14.18 -11.59 0.48
N TYR A 150 13.05 -10.88 0.60
CA TYR A 150 12.72 -9.69 -0.19
C TYR A 150 13.23 -8.39 0.45
N ASP A 151 14.26 -8.49 1.28
CA ASP A 151 14.92 -7.33 1.87
C ASP A 151 15.48 -6.41 0.77
N ILE A 152 15.13 -5.11 0.85
CA ILE A 152 15.53 -4.06 -0.10
C ILE A 152 17.06 -3.88 -0.08
N GLY A 153 17.81 -4.86 -0.44
CA GLY A 153 19.27 -4.73 -0.45
C GLY A 153 20.02 -5.91 -1.03
N GLN A 154 19.50 -7.11 -0.93
CA GLN A 154 20.28 -8.29 -1.33
C GLN A 154 19.60 -9.27 -2.27
N SER A 155 18.27 -9.41 -2.25
CA SER A 155 17.62 -10.50 -2.98
C SER A 155 16.80 -10.08 -4.20
N HIS A 156 16.63 -8.80 -4.42
CA HIS A 156 15.90 -8.29 -5.59
C HIS A 156 16.66 -8.38 -6.90
N LYS A 157 17.93 -8.80 -6.85
CA LYS A 157 18.73 -8.97 -8.07
C LYS A 157 18.15 -10.02 -9.01
N ASP A 158 17.41 -11.00 -8.47
CA ASP A 158 16.96 -12.14 -9.25
C ASP A 158 15.51 -12.04 -9.76
N ILE A 159 14.63 -11.27 -9.09
CA ILE A 159 13.22 -11.16 -9.50
C ILE A 159 12.75 -9.72 -9.61
N MET A 160 13.11 -8.84 -8.69
CA MET A 160 12.57 -7.47 -8.61
C MET A 160 13.64 -6.36 -8.67
N GLY A 161 14.93 -6.70 -8.73
CA GLY A 161 16.04 -5.73 -8.71
C GLY A 161 16.12 -4.91 -7.43
N PRO A 162 17.17 -4.07 -7.29
CA PRO A 162 17.41 -3.31 -6.05
C PRO A 162 16.32 -2.31 -5.67
N ASN A 163 15.39 -2.01 -6.58
CA ASN A 163 14.32 -1.05 -6.42
C ASN A 163 12.92 -1.65 -6.68
N GLY A 164 12.76 -2.96 -6.61
CA GLY A 164 11.48 -3.62 -6.85
C GLY A 164 10.92 -3.36 -8.25
N TRP A 165 9.73 -2.82 -8.35
CA TRP A 165 9.05 -2.54 -9.62
C TRP A 165 9.86 -1.76 -10.66
N SER A 166 10.83 -0.96 -10.26
CA SER A 166 11.65 -0.21 -11.19
C SER A 166 12.56 -1.11 -12.05
N TYR A 167 12.98 -2.27 -11.54
CA TYR A 167 13.74 -3.21 -12.35
C TYR A 167 12.87 -3.90 -13.41
N ILE A 168 11.67 -4.35 -13.01
CA ILE A 168 10.72 -4.96 -13.95
C ILE A 168 10.33 -3.96 -15.05
N SER A 169 10.19 -2.68 -14.73
CA SER A 169 9.89 -1.65 -15.72
C SER A 169 11.04 -1.36 -16.72
N LEU A 170 12.27 -1.71 -16.36
CA LEU A 170 13.44 -1.57 -17.23
C LEU A 170 13.65 -2.78 -18.16
N LEU A 171 12.97 -3.89 -17.90
CA LEU A 171 13.04 -5.08 -18.74
C LEU A 171 12.25 -4.90 -20.04
N SER A 172 12.69 -5.57 -21.09
CA SER A 172 11.87 -5.74 -22.29
C SER A 172 10.55 -6.44 -21.95
N GLU A 173 9.51 -6.22 -22.74
CA GLU A 173 8.22 -6.86 -22.56
C GLU A 173 8.32 -8.39 -22.46
N LYS A 174 9.16 -8.99 -23.29
CA LYS A 174 9.40 -10.44 -23.32
C LYS A 174 10.01 -10.96 -22.02
N GLU A 175 11.01 -10.24 -21.48
CA GLU A 175 11.65 -10.62 -20.22
C GLU A 175 10.71 -10.42 -19.02
N ARG A 176 9.98 -9.32 -19.03
CA ARG A 176 8.95 -9.02 -18.02
C ARG A 176 7.86 -10.09 -18.01
N ASN A 177 7.34 -10.46 -19.16
CA ASN A 177 6.31 -11.49 -19.29
C ASN A 177 6.82 -12.85 -18.80
N LYS A 178 8.05 -13.24 -19.14
CA LYS A 178 8.65 -14.48 -18.63
C LYS A 178 8.66 -14.56 -17.09
N ILE A 179 8.86 -13.42 -16.42
CA ILE A 179 8.88 -13.34 -14.95
C ILE A 179 7.45 -13.32 -14.39
N LEU A 180 6.55 -12.58 -15.02
CA LEU A 180 5.21 -12.33 -14.48
C LEU A 180 4.15 -13.33 -14.92
N ASP A 181 4.33 -14.00 -16.08
CA ASP A 181 3.33 -14.94 -16.63
C ASP A 181 2.94 -16.07 -15.67
N PRO A 182 3.86 -16.67 -14.90
CA PRO A 182 3.48 -17.70 -13.93
C PRO A 182 2.49 -17.21 -12.84
N PHE A 183 2.42 -15.89 -12.64
CA PHE A 183 1.61 -15.26 -11.59
C PHE A 183 0.36 -14.55 -12.13
N ARG A 184 0.19 -14.53 -13.46
CA ARG A 184 -0.93 -13.87 -14.12
C ARG A 184 -2.08 -14.84 -14.35
N GLU A 185 -3.26 -14.37 -14.04
CA GLU A 185 -4.51 -15.06 -14.40
C GLU A 185 -5.23 -14.26 -15.52
N ASP A 186 -6.06 -14.97 -16.31
CA ASP A 186 -6.71 -14.41 -17.49
C ASP A 186 -7.83 -13.41 -17.16
N GLU A 187 -8.31 -13.43 -15.92
CA GLU A 187 -9.39 -12.56 -15.46
C GLU A 187 -8.99 -11.81 -14.21
N ASN A 188 -9.16 -10.50 -14.23
CA ASN A 188 -9.02 -9.65 -13.06
C ASN A 188 -10.14 -8.63 -13.01
N TYR A 189 -10.60 -8.32 -11.82
CA TYR A 189 -11.77 -7.49 -11.63
C TYR A 189 -11.44 -6.25 -10.80
N ILE A 190 -12.02 -5.13 -11.25
CA ILE A 190 -12.19 -3.91 -10.47
C ILE A 190 -13.68 -3.61 -10.34
N GLY A 191 -14.11 -2.88 -9.31
CA GLY A 191 -15.55 -2.59 -9.24
C GLY A 191 -15.95 -1.85 -7.98
N TYR A 192 -16.98 -1.01 -8.14
CA TYR A 192 -17.56 -0.21 -7.07
C TYR A 192 -18.39 -1.04 -6.10
N ASN A 193 -18.22 -0.78 -4.82
CA ASN A 193 -19.05 -1.32 -3.74
C ASN A 193 -19.49 -0.17 -2.83
N GLU A 194 -20.76 0.24 -2.96
CA GLU A 194 -21.32 1.39 -2.26
C GLU A 194 -21.23 1.27 -0.73
N GLU A 195 -21.53 0.09 -0.19
CA GLU A 195 -21.51 -0.12 1.26
C GLU A 195 -20.07 -0.06 1.80
N ALA A 196 -19.12 -0.66 1.10
CA ALA A 196 -17.71 -0.61 1.48
C ALA A 196 -17.14 0.81 1.37
N ASP A 197 -17.50 1.56 0.32
CA ASP A 197 -17.11 2.98 0.15
C ASP A 197 -17.66 3.83 1.29
N LYS A 198 -18.95 3.68 1.63
CA LYS A 198 -19.59 4.41 2.75
C LYS A 198 -18.87 4.12 4.07
N GLN A 199 -18.66 2.85 4.41
CA GLN A 199 -17.97 2.46 5.64
C GLN A 199 -16.52 2.98 5.66
N ALA A 200 -15.82 2.93 4.53
CA ALA A 200 -14.46 3.45 4.42
C ALA A 200 -14.41 4.96 4.67
N ARG A 201 -15.35 5.74 4.12
CA ARG A 201 -15.47 7.19 4.37
C ARG A 201 -15.78 7.50 5.84
N GLU A 202 -16.61 6.69 6.50
CA GLU A 202 -16.89 6.84 7.93
C GLU A 202 -15.64 6.62 8.78
N ILE A 203 -14.81 5.61 8.44
CA ILE A 203 -13.52 5.37 9.08
C ILE A 203 -12.57 6.56 8.91
N VAL A 204 -12.42 7.06 7.68
CA VAL A 204 -11.58 8.23 7.39
C VAL A 204 -12.06 9.47 8.14
N SER A 205 -13.38 9.73 8.13
CA SER A 205 -13.98 10.85 8.86
C SER A 205 -13.70 10.77 10.36
N LYS A 206 -13.78 9.57 10.93
CA LYS A 206 -13.46 9.34 12.33
C LYS A 206 -11.98 9.61 12.64
N ILE A 207 -11.07 9.17 11.79
CA ILE A 207 -9.62 9.44 11.96
C ILE A 207 -9.38 10.95 11.93
N ILE A 208 -9.93 11.66 10.94
CA ILE A 208 -9.77 13.11 10.82
C ILE A 208 -10.33 13.85 12.05
N SER A 209 -11.46 13.41 12.59
CA SER A 209 -12.09 14.06 13.75
C SER A 209 -11.35 13.84 15.08
N GLN A 210 -10.44 12.86 15.13
CA GLN A 210 -9.65 12.54 16.31
C GLN A 210 -8.27 13.25 16.35
N LEU A 211 -7.88 13.89 15.26
CA LEU A 211 -6.70 14.75 15.17
C LEU A 211 -7.03 16.19 15.58
#